data_ac05a562372a02a9dfed1733581d6d1e
#
_entry.id   ac05a562372a02a9dfed1733581d6d1e
#
_cell.length_a   1.000
_cell.length_b   1.000
_cell.length_c   1.000
_cell.angle_alpha   90.00
_cell.angle_beta   90.00
_cell.angle_gamma   90.00
#
_symmetry.space_group_name_H-M   'P 1'
#
loop_
_entity.id
_entity.type
_entity.pdbx_description
1 polymer ?
#
loop_
_entity_poly.entity_id
_entity_poly.type
_entity_poly.pdbx_seq_one_letter_code
_entity_poly.pdbx_strand_id
1 'polypeptide(L)'
;MLTDELWIHRAPSMAPILRALHMRRVVITGMGLVTPLGVGLESVWTRLLAAKSGLSWLPTALSNNLSVKVAGQVPGVDDDPAAGFDPVLFVMERDLRRMDRFIVFALAAAEEAIGQAGWRPTSERDRARTATIVASAIGGFHAITSAVDTVRQRGPGKLSPFTIPSFLINLAAGQVSIKYGFTGPSGAPVTACAASVQAIGDAARLIRANEADIALCGGAEACINEVSLGGFAAARALSTANYDQPSKSSRPFDSARDGFVMSEGAGMLVI
;
A
#
# COMPACT_ATOMS: atom_id res chain seq x y z
N MET A 1 -32.10 -0.27 -66.90
CA MET A 1 -32.09 -1.30 -65.75
C MET A 1 -31.08 -0.80 -64.73
N LEU A 2 -31.56 -0.08 -63.75
CA LEU A 2 -30.79 0.41 -62.61
C LEU A 2 -31.34 -0.39 -61.40
N THR A 3 -30.51 -1.24 -60.83
CA THR A 3 -30.83 -2.01 -59.63
C THR A 3 -30.51 -1.18 -58.39
N ASP A 4 -31.54 -0.75 -57.68
CA ASP A 4 -31.47 -0.10 -56.38
C ASP A 4 -30.94 -1.12 -55.35
N GLU A 5 -29.68 -1.00 -54.96
CA GLU A 5 -29.18 -1.65 -53.72
C GLU A 5 -29.58 -0.82 -52.50
N LEU A 6 -30.61 -1.25 -51.86
CA LEU A 6 -31.03 -0.75 -50.54
C LEU A 6 -29.92 -1.00 -49.50
N TRP A 7 -29.22 0.05 -49.12
CA TRP A 7 -28.37 0.04 -47.93
C TRP A 7 -29.24 -0.05 -46.65
N ILE A 8 -29.47 -1.28 -46.20
CA ILE A 8 -30.07 -1.50 -44.89
C ILE A 8 -29.00 -1.15 -43.84
N HIS A 9 -29.05 0.05 -43.33
CA HIS A 9 -28.31 0.42 -42.10
C HIS A 9 -28.82 -0.48 -40.95
N ARG A 10 -28.05 -1.52 -40.63
CA ARG A 10 -28.28 -2.26 -39.36
C ARG A 10 -28.10 -1.26 -38.23
N ALA A 11 -29.19 -0.99 -37.50
CA ALA A 11 -29.14 -0.24 -36.28
C ALA A 11 -28.07 -0.86 -35.36
N PRO A 12 -27.22 -0.06 -34.68
CA PRO A 12 -26.19 -0.58 -33.80
C PRO A 12 -26.88 -1.46 -32.77
N SER A 13 -26.37 -2.67 -32.62
CA SER A 13 -26.89 -3.66 -31.66
C SER A 13 -27.00 -3.01 -30.27
N MET A 14 -28.18 -3.04 -29.66
CA MET A 14 -28.39 -2.57 -28.29
C MET A 14 -27.66 -3.45 -27.24
N ALA A 15 -27.05 -4.55 -27.69
CA ALA A 15 -26.32 -5.48 -26.82
C ALA A 15 -25.20 -4.82 -25.97
N PRO A 16 -24.40 -3.85 -26.46
CA PRO A 16 -23.45 -3.14 -25.63
C PRO A 16 -24.11 -2.29 -24.54
N ILE A 17 -25.25 -1.65 -24.87
CA ILE A 17 -25.99 -0.80 -23.91
C ILE A 17 -26.65 -1.66 -22.84
N LEU A 18 -27.26 -2.79 -23.20
CA LEU A 18 -27.84 -3.75 -22.27
C LEU A 18 -26.77 -4.42 -21.42
N ARG A 19 -25.55 -4.65 -21.94
CA ARG A 19 -24.40 -5.18 -21.19
C ARG A 19 -23.90 -4.17 -20.15
N ALA A 20 -23.93 -2.87 -20.46
CA ALA A 20 -23.58 -1.80 -19.51
C ALA A 20 -24.58 -1.72 -18.33
N LEU A 21 -25.87 -2.05 -18.57
CA LEU A 21 -26.89 -2.09 -17.53
C LEU A 21 -26.77 -3.30 -16.58
N HIS A 22 -25.94 -4.30 -16.88
CA HIS A 22 -25.71 -5.51 -16.09
C HIS A 22 -24.31 -5.55 -15.47
N MET A 23 -23.59 -4.43 -15.43
CA MET A 23 -22.30 -4.40 -14.75
C MET A 23 -22.46 -4.67 -13.25
N ARG A 24 -21.67 -5.63 -12.75
CA ARG A 24 -21.65 -5.95 -11.31
C ARG A 24 -21.30 -4.68 -10.51
N ARG A 25 -22.09 -4.39 -9.50
CA ARG A 25 -21.78 -3.33 -8.55
C ARG A 25 -20.65 -3.80 -7.66
N VAL A 26 -19.69 -2.89 -7.44
CA VAL A 26 -18.56 -3.11 -6.53
C VAL A 26 -18.79 -2.24 -5.31
N VAL A 27 -18.70 -2.83 -4.13
CA VAL A 27 -18.91 -2.17 -2.84
C VAL A 27 -17.74 -2.48 -1.91
N ILE A 28 -17.42 -1.56 -1.01
CA ILE A 28 -16.41 -1.79 0.03
C ILE A 28 -17.10 -2.49 1.20
N THR A 29 -16.54 -3.62 1.62
CA THR A 29 -17.05 -4.43 2.73
C THR A 29 -16.13 -4.47 3.93
N GLY A 30 -14.87 -4.10 3.76
CA GLY A 30 -13.89 -4.02 4.83
C GLY A 30 -12.76 -3.06 4.49
N MET A 31 -12.20 -2.44 5.53
CA MET A 31 -11.09 -1.51 5.46
C MET A 31 -10.09 -1.80 6.56
N GLY A 32 -8.81 -1.52 6.31
CA GLY A 32 -7.76 -1.64 7.31
C GLY A 32 -6.64 -0.65 7.06
N LEU A 33 -6.09 -0.10 8.15
CA LEU A 33 -5.13 0.99 8.10
C LEU A 33 -3.93 0.77 9.02
N VAL A 34 -2.76 1.11 8.49
CA VAL A 34 -1.52 1.33 9.26
C VAL A 34 -0.98 2.70 8.86
N THR A 35 -0.90 3.63 9.77
CA THR A 35 -0.57 5.03 9.47
C THR A 35 0.28 5.65 10.58
N PRO A 36 0.89 6.82 10.36
CA PRO A 36 1.51 7.58 11.45
C PRO A 36 0.55 8.04 12.55
N LEU A 37 -0.75 7.96 12.31
CA LEU A 37 -1.77 8.14 13.35
C LEU A 37 -2.05 6.85 14.14
N GLY A 38 -1.32 5.78 13.90
CA GLY A 38 -1.48 4.48 14.55
C GLY A 38 -2.02 3.39 13.63
N VAL A 39 -2.30 2.25 14.23
CA VAL A 39 -2.84 1.05 13.59
C VAL A 39 -4.31 0.91 13.94
N GLY A 40 -5.11 0.52 12.94
CA GLY A 40 -6.53 0.27 13.08
C GLY A 40 -7.40 1.46 12.71
N LEU A 41 -8.48 1.15 11.99
CA LEU A 41 -9.40 2.14 11.42
C LEU A 41 -10.00 3.07 12.47
N GLU A 42 -10.47 2.54 13.59
CA GLU A 42 -11.13 3.32 14.64
C GLU A 42 -10.17 4.30 15.30
N SER A 43 -8.97 3.85 15.65
CA SER A 43 -7.93 4.69 16.27
C SER A 43 -7.50 5.81 15.32
N VAL A 44 -7.25 5.48 14.05
CA VAL A 44 -6.87 6.45 13.02
C VAL A 44 -7.99 7.46 12.80
N TRP A 45 -9.24 7.00 12.66
CA TRP A 45 -10.39 7.87 12.45
C TRP A 45 -10.64 8.82 13.60
N THR A 46 -10.59 8.33 14.84
CA THR A 46 -10.73 9.15 16.05
C THR A 46 -9.67 10.24 16.12
N ARG A 47 -8.41 9.88 15.82
CA ARG A 47 -7.30 10.85 15.82
C ARG A 47 -7.40 11.85 14.68
N LEU A 48 -7.87 11.42 13.52
CA LEU A 48 -8.12 12.29 12.38
C LEU A 48 -9.19 13.34 12.70
N LEU A 49 -10.31 12.91 13.29
CA LEU A 49 -11.39 13.82 13.72
C LEU A 49 -10.93 14.80 14.82
N ALA A 50 -9.98 14.39 15.65
CA ALA A 50 -9.35 15.24 16.65
C ALA A 50 -8.23 16.13 16.09
N ALA A 51 -8.08 16.20 14.75
CA ALA A 51 -7.05 16.97 14.04
C ALA A 51 -5.62 16.68 14.54
N LYS A 52 -5.35 15.46 15.00
CA LYS A 52 -3.99 15.03 15.39
C LYS A 52 -3.12 14.86 14.16
N SER A 53 -1.85 15.24 14.28
CA SER A 53 -0.84 15.01 13.26
C SER A 53 -0.04 13.76 13.62
N GLY A 54 0.25 12.92 12.62
CA GLY A 54 1.19 11.81 12.74
C GLY A 54 2.62 12.16 12.33
N LEU A 55 2.91 13.44 12.09
CA LEU A 55 4.25 13.90 11.75
C LEU A 55 5.11 14.08 12.99
N SER A 56 6.35 13.59 12.94
CA SER A 56 7.32 13.63 14.04
C SER A 56 8.70 14.01 13.52
N TRP A 57 9.58 14.39 14.46
CA TRP A 57 10.99 14.55 14.16
C TRP A 57 11.60 13.19 13.77
N LEU A 58 12.41 13.20 12.73
CA LEU A 58 13.23 12.04 12.39
C LEU A 58 14.26 11.78 13.50
N PRO A 59 14.54 10.50 13.82
CA PRO A 59 15.63 10.16 14.72
C PRO A 59 16.95 10.81 14.30
N THR A 60 17.72 11.28 15.27
CA THR A 60 18.98 11.98 15.02
C THR A 60 19.93 11.17 14.14
N ALA A 61 20.00 9.85 14.37
CA ALA A 61 20.82 8.95 13.57
C ALA A 61 20.49 9.01 12.06
N LEU A 62 19.23 9.16 11.71
CA LEU A 62 18.77 9.28 10.33
C LEU A 62 18.88 10.70 9.79
N SER A 63 18.63 11.70 10.62
CA SER A 63 18.50 13.10 10.17
C SER A 63 19.79 13.90 10.16
N ASN A 64 20.88 13.42 10.77
CA ASN A 64 22.12 14.21 10.93
C ASN A 64 22.66 14.80 9.62
N ASN A 65 22.68 14.00 8.55
CA ASN A 65 23.22 14.38 7.25
C ASN A 65 22.15 14.79 6.23
N LEU A 66 20.89 14.92 6.66
CA LEU A 66 19.79 15.28 5.78
C LEU A 66 19.32 16.71 6.05
N SER A 67 18.90 17.40 5.01
CA SER A 67 18.20 18.69 5.15
C SER A 67 16.78 18.52 5.68
N VAL A 68 16.19 17.35 5.47
CA VAL A 68 14.85 16.98 5.94
C VAL A 68 14.93 16.51 7.39
N LYS A 69 14.04 17.01 8.25
CA LYS A 69 14.04 16.71 9.69
C LYS A 69 12.74 16.07 10.17
N VAL A 70 11.70 16.05 9.36
CA VAL A 70 10.35 15.61 9.73
C VAL A 70 9.86 14.57 8.74
N ALA A 71 9.19 13.54 9.26
CA ALA A 71 8.48 12.53 8.48
C ALA A 71 7.25 12.00 9.24
N GLY A 72 6.37 11.29 8.54
CA GLY A 72 5.28 10.53 9.14
C GLY A 72 5.70 9.08 9.32
N GLN A 73 6.19 8.71 10.49
CA GLN A 73 6.56 7.34 10.84
C GLN A 73 5.43 6.65 11.61
N VAL A 74 5.18 5.39 11.28
CA VAL A 74 4.21 4.57 12.04
C VAL A 74 4.80 4.30 13.42
N PRO A 75 4.12 4.73 14.52
CA PRO A 75 4.63 4.56 15.87
C PRO A 75 4.68 3.08 16.26
N GLY A 76 5.70 2.69 17.00
CA GLY A 76 5.75 1.40 17.67
C GLY A 76 4.90 1.39 18.96
N VAL A 77 4.74 0.21 19.56
CA VAL A 77 3.99 0.05 20.83
C VAL A 77 4.62 0.80 21.99
N ASP A 78 5.94 1.00 21.97
CA ASP A 78 6.64 1.76 22.99
C ASP A 78 6.37 3.27 22.91
N ASP A 79 6.13 3.77 21.69
CA ASP A 79 5.81 5.18 21.43
C ASP A 79 4.30 5.46 21.58
N ASP A 80 3.47 4.47 21.28
CA ASP A 80 2.02 4.56 21.32
C ASP A 80 1.42 3.23 21.81
N PRO A 81 1.30 3.02 23.11
CA PRO A 81 0.77 1.78 23.67
C PRO A 81 -0.68 1.46 23.26
N ALA A 82 -1.45 2.47 22.85
CA ALA A 82 -2.86 2.31 22.51
C ALA A 82 -3.11 1.90 21.05
N ALA A 83 -2.26 2.35 20.11
CA ALA A 83 -2.44 2.11 18.69
C ALA A 83 -1.10 1.99 17.92
N GLY A 84 -0.01 1.73 18.62
CA GLY A 84 1.30 1.48 18.00
C GLY A 84 1.34 0.16 17.26
N PHE A 85 2.26 0.08 16.32
CA PHE A 85 2.47 -1.08 15.47
C PHE A 85 3.32 -2.13 16.17
N ASP A 86 2.75 -3.32 16.37
CA ASP A 86 3.47 -4.51 16.82
C ASP A 86 3.50 -5.53 15.67
N PRO A 87 4.64 -5.74 15.00
CA PRO A 87 4.73 -6.65 13.87
C PRO A 87 4.44 -8.13 14.24
N VAL A 88 4.71 -8.55 15.49
CA VAL A 88 4.53 -9.94 15.91
C VAL A 88 3.06 -10.35 16.05
N LEU A 89 2.14 -9.38 16.12
CA LEU A 89 0.70 -9.65 16.07
C LEU A 89 0.24 -10.14 14.69
N PHE A 90 0.99 -9.81 13.62
CA PHE A 90 0.60 -10.07 12.23
C PHE A 90 1.47 -11.13 11.54
N VAL A 91 2.72 -11.25 11.95
CA VAL A 91 3.72 -12.15 11.35
C VAL A 91 4.52 -12.84 12.46
N MET A 92 4.73 -14.13 12.33
CA MET A 92 5.58 -14.84 13.28
C MET A 92 6.99 -14.23 13.31
N GLU A 93 7.58 -14.07 14.48
CA GLU A 93 8.90 -13.42 14.67
C GLU A 93 9.99 -14.00 13.76
N ARG A 94 10.01 -15.32 13.56
CA ARG A 94 10.95 -15.99 12.65
C ARG A 94 10.81 -15.57 11.19
N ASP A 95 9.63 -15.15 10.76
CA ASP A 95 9.33 -14.78 9.38
C ASP A 95 9.52 -13.28 9.13
N LEU A 96 9.59 -12.45 10.18
CA LEU A 96 9.91 -11.02 10.05
C LEU A 96 11.23 -10.76 9.34
N ARG A 97 12.24 -11.64 9.52
CA ARG A 97 13.53 -11.53 8.84
C ARG A 97 13.49 -11.80 7.32
N ARG A 98 12.33 -12.23 6.82
CA ARG A 98 12.11 -12.59 5.40
C ARG A 98 11.31 -11.53 4.65
N MET A 99 10.87 -10.49 5.34
CA MET A 99 9.95 -9.48 4.82
C MET A 99 10.45 -8.08 5.19
N ASP A 100 10.48 -7.19 4.23
CA ASP A 100 10.65 -5.77 4.51
C ASP A 100 9.38 -5.21 5.19
N ARG A 101 9.53 -4.11 5.88
CA ARG A 101 8.49 -3.45 6.68
C ARG A 101 7.19 -3.19 5.91
N PHE A 102 7.28 -2.81 4.62
CA PHE A 102 6.08 -2.56 3.81
C PHE A 102 5.19 -3.80 3.65
N ILE A 103 5.78 -5.01 3.56
CA ILE A 103 5.04 -6.27 3.49
C ILE A 103 4.29 -6.52 4.80
N VAL A 104 4.94 -6.25 5.93
CA VAL A 104 4.33 -6.44 7.26
C VAL A 104 3.20 -5.44 7.48
N PHE A 105 3.34 -4.19 7.02
CA PHE A 105 2.26 -3.21 6.99
C PHE A 105 1.08 -3.67 6.14
N ALA A 106 1.36 -4.21 4.95
CA ALA A 106 0.33 -4.77 4.08
C ALA A 106 -0.45 -5.90 4.77
N LEU A 107 0.24 -6.81 5.46
CA LEU A 107 -0.38 -7.92 6.21
C LEU A 107 -1.22 -7.42 7.38
N ALA A 108 -0.78 -6.39 8.10
CA ALA A 108 -1.52 -5.81 9.21
C ALA A 108 -2.82 -5.13 8.74
N ALA A 109 -2.74 -4.27 7.73
CA ALA A 109 -3.93 -3.64 7.16
C ALA A 109 -4.88 -4.66 6.50
N ALA A 110 -4.34 -5.72 5.88
CA ALA A 110 -5.14 -6.80 5.31
C ALA A 110 -5.90 -7.58 6.37
N GLU A 111 -5.28 -7.88 7.53
CA GLU A 111 -5.92 -8.58 8.65
C GLU A 111 -7.16 -7.82 9.14
N GLU A 112 -7.04 -6.51 9.32
CA GLU A 112 -8.16 -5.68 9.75
C GLU A 112 -9.27 -5.62 8.69
N ALA A 113 -8.92 -5.37 7.42
CA ALA A 113 -9.88 -5.30 6.32
C ALA A 113 -10.66 -6.62 6.13
N ILE A 114 -9.97 -7.76 6.17
CA ILE A 114 -10.56 -9.09 6.07
C ILE A 114 -11.44 -9.39 7.30
N GLY A 115 -10.98 -9.01 8.49
CA GLY A 115 -11.74 -9.15 9.74
C GLY A 115 -13.04 -8.36 9.69
N GLN A 116 -13.00 -7.11 9.26
CA GLN A 116 -14.19 -6.27 9.12
C GLN A 116 -15.17 -6.80 8.05
N ALA A 117 -14.65 -7.27 6.92
CA ALA A 117 -15.46 -7.88 5.86
C ALA A 117 -16.06 -9.25 6.26
N GLY A 118 -15.53 -9.89 7.29
CA GLY A 118 -15.90 -11.26 7.66
C GLY A 118 -15.54 -12.28 6.58
N TRP A 119 -14.58 -11.98 5.68
CA TRP A 119 -14.27 -12.82 4.54
C TRP A 119 -13.07 -13.74 4.81
N ARG A 120 -13.37 -15.00 5.18
CA ARG A 120 -12.37 -16.06 5.38
C ARG A 120 -12.80 -17.32 4.64
N PRO A 121 -12.58 -17.40 3.31
CA PRO A 121 -13.07 -18.48 2.49
C PRO A 121 -12.44 -19.81 2.87
N THR A 122 -13.27 -20.83 3.00
CA THR A 122 -12.84 -22.21 3.28
C THR A 122 -12.89 -23.10 2.04
N SER A 123 -13.79 -22.78 1.08
CA SER A 123 -13.90 -23.53 -0.16
C SER A 123 -12.81 -23.15 -1.16
N GLU A 124 -12.35 -24.12 -1.95
CA GLU A 124 -11.39 -23.89 -3.03
C GLU A 124 -11.95 -22.92 -4.07
N ARG A 125 -13.25 -23.02 -4.38
CA ARG A 125 -13.92 -22.11 -5.30
C ARG A 125 -13.83 -20.66 -4.82
N ASP A 126 -14.16 -20.38 -3.58
CA ASP A 126 -14.18 -19.01 -3.07
C ASP A 126 -12.75 -18.45 -2.96
N ARG A 127 -11.77 -19.28 -2.62
CA ARG A 127 -10.35 -18.91 -2.67
C ARG A 127 -9.90 -18.55 -4.08
N ALA A 128 -10.29 -19.34 -5.08
CA ALA A 128 -9.97 -19.09 -6.49
C ALA A 128 -10.70 -17.86 -7.07
N ARG A 129 -11.81 -17.44 -6.43
CA ARG A 129 -12.58 -16.26 -6.81
C ARG A 129 -12.24 -15.02 -5.99
N THR A 130 -11.22 -15.09 -5.11
CA THR A 130 -10.71 -13.97 -4.31
C THR A 130 -9.42 -13.45 -4.90
N ALA A 131 -9.45 -12.23 -5.45
CA ALA A 131 -8.27 -11.54 -5.99
C ALA A 131 -7.45 -10.85 -4.89
N THR A 132 -6.15 -10.69 -5.13
CA THR A 132 -5.22 -9.97 -4.24
C THR A 132 -4.40 -8.97 -5.05
N ILE A 133 -4.73 -7.68 -4.98
CA ILE A 133 -4.09 -6.61 -5.74
C ILE A 133 -3.47 -5.60 -4.77
N VAL A 134 -2.19 -5.77 -4.44
CA VAL A 134 -1.50 -4.93 -3.45
C VAL A 134 -0.32 -4.23 -4.09
N ALA A 135 -0.38 -2.91 -4.08
CA ALA A 135 0.58 -2.01 -4.71
C ALA A 135 1.66 -1.52 -3.73
N SER A 136 2.80 -1.16 -4.27
CA SER A 136 3.82 -0.35 -3.63
C SER A 136 4.58 0.44 -4.70
N ALA A 137 5.10 1.61 -4.38
CA ALA A 137 5.85 2.41 -5.35
C ALA A 137 7.33 2.02 -5.42
N ILE A 138 7.94 1.75 -4.26
CA ILE A 138 9.37 1.47 -4.11
C ILE A 138 9.61 0.06 -3.56
N GLY A 139 8.73 -0.43 -2.70
CA GLY A 139 8.85 -1.74 -2.07
C GLY A 139 9.89 -1.79 -0.97
N GLY A 140 10.62 -2.91 -0.87
CA GLY A 140 11.53 -3.20 0.23
C GLY A 140 12.86 -2.44 0.18
N PHE A 141 12.81 -1.14 0.29
CA PHE A 141 13.98 -0.27 0.15
C PHE A 141 14.97 -0.42 1.30
N HIS A 142 14.49 -0.67 2.52
CA HIS A 142 15.35 -0.98 3.66
C HIS A 142 16.12 -2.29 3.46
N ALA A 143 15.46 -3.32 2.96
CA ALA A 143 16.12 -4.60 2.67
C ALA A 143 17.18 -4.47 1.58
N ILE A 144 16.94 -3.64 0.55
CA ILE A 144 17.93 -3.37 -0.51
C ILE A 144 19.16 -2.64 0.06
N THR A 145 18.97 -1.56 0.82
CA THR A 145 20.09 -0.80 1.39
C THR A 145 20.90 -1.65 2.35
N SER A 146 20.25 -2.39 3.25
CA SER A 146 20.90 -3.36 4.16
C SER A 146 21.67 -4.46 3.42
N ALA A 147 21.14 -4.95 2.30
CA ALA A 147 21.83 -5.95 1.48
C ALA A 147 23.09 -5.35 0.84
N VAL A 148 23.03 -4.12 0.33
CA VAL A 148 24.19 -3.41 -0.22
C VAL A 148 25.29 -3.26 0.85
N ASP A 149 24.92 -2.85 2.06
CA ASP A 149 25.87 -2.70 3.17
C ASP A 149 26.49 -4.04 3.59
N THR A 150 25.66 -5.10 3.62
CA THR A 150 26.17 -6.47 3.88
C THR A 150 27.20 -6.88 2.84
N VAL A 151 26.95 -6.64 1.56
CA VAL A 151 27.90 -6.96 0.48
C VAL A 151 29.19 -6.16 0.63
N ARG A 152 29.10 -4.86 0.92
CA ARG A 152 30.27 -3.98 1.07
C ARG A 152 31.15 -4.36 2.26
N GLN A 153 30.54 -4.70 3.40
CA GLN A 153 31.24 -4.96 4.65
C GLN A 153 31.68 -6.42 4.80
N ARG A 154 30.89 -7.38 4.28
CA ARG A 154 31.05 -8.81 4.59
C ARG A 154 31.14 -9.71 3.35
N GLY A 155 30.92 -9.14 2.16
CA GLY A 155 30.90 -9.87 0.88
C GLY A 155 29.55 -10.52 0.54
N PRO A 156 29.31 -10.84 -0.76
CA PRO A 156 28.02 -11.35 -1.24
C PRO A 156 27.62 -12.71 -0.66
N GLY A 157 28.57 -13.54 -0.24
CA GLY A 157 28.31 -14.83 0.41
C GLY A 157 27.68 -14.73 1.80
N LYS A 158 27.47 -13.52 2.32
CA LYS A 158 26.81 -13.27 3.61
C LYS A 158 25.36 -12.78 3.48
N LEU A 159 24.86 -12.67 2.25
CA LEU A 159 23.46 -12.34 2.03
C LEU A 159 22.54 -13.47 2.50
N SER A 160 21.37 -13.08 3.02
CA SER A 160 20.32 -14.04 3.34
C SER A 160 19.73 -14.67 2.07
N PRO A 161 19.36 -15.96 2.06
CA PRO A 161 18.60 -16.55 0.95
C PRO A 161 17.24 -15.87 0.74
N PHE A 162 16.75 -15.12 1.73
CA PHE A 162 15.51 -14.37 1.66
C PHE A 162 15.70 -12.92 1.21
N THR A 163 16.93 -12.49 0.90
CA THR A 163 17.19 -11.10 0.47
C THR A 163 16.31 -10.69 -0.69
N ILE A 164 16.25 -11.50 -1.76
CA ILE A 164 15.42 -11.14 -2.93
C ILE A 164 13.92 -11.13 -2.58
N PRO A 165 13.35 -12.20 -1.98
CA PRO A 165 11.94 -12.18 -1.60
C PRO A 165 11.58 -11.06 -0.62
N SER A 166 12.51 -10.59 0.22
CA SER A 166 12.18 -9.56 1.21
C SER A 166 11.85 -8.20 0.61
N PHE A 167 12.39 -7.85 -0.57
CA PHE A 167 12.23 -6.52 -1.14
C PHE A 167 11.35 -6.43 -2.40
N LEU A 168 11.01 -7.55 -3.02
CA LEU A 168 10.19 -7.52 -4.24
C LEU A 168 8.79 -6.96 -3.97
N ILE A 169 8.36 -6.00 -4.78
CA ILE A 169 7.10 -5.28 -4.61
C ILE A 169 5.89 -6.21 -4.61
N ASN A 170 5.87 -7.20 -5.51
CA ASN A 170 4.78 -8.17 -5.61
C ASN A 170 4.66 -9.09 -4.39
N LEU A 171 5.65 -9.11 -3.50
CA LEU A 171 5.60 -9.98 -2.31
C LEU A 171 4.63 -9.46 -1.24
N ALA A 172 4.21 -8.17 -1.27
CA ALA A 172 3.09 -7.73 -0.45
C ALA A 172 1.81 -8.48 -0.83
N ALA A 173 1.46 -8.53 -2.12
CA ALA A 173 0.34 -9.32 -2.61
C ALA A 173 0.55 -10.83 -2.39
N GLY A 174 1.77 -11.32 -2.65
CA GLY A 174 2.12 -12.73 -2.50
C GLY A 174 1.99 -13.23 -1.07
N GLN A 175 2.49 -12.49 -0.08
CA GLN A 175 2.41 -12.88 1.34
C GLN A 175 0.97 -12.84 1.86
N VAL A 176 0.18 -11.86 1.43
CA VAL A 176 -1.26 -11.82 1.72
C VAL A 176 -1.97 -13.03 1.13
N SER A 177 -1.75 -13.31 -0.16
CA SER A 177 -2.32 -14.48 -0.85
C SER A 177 -1.98 -15.79 -0.12
N ILE A 178 -0.72 -15.98 0.26
CA ILE A 178 -0.25 -17.16 1.00
C ILE A 178 -0.92 -17.26 2.38
N LYS A 179 -0.94 -16.15 3.15
CA LYS A 179 -1.47 -16.13 4.51
C LYS A 179 -2.95 -16.52 4.56
N TYR A 180 -3.75 -16.04 3.62
CA TYR A 180 -5.20 -16.25 3.62
C TYR A 180 -5.66 -17.34 2.64
N GLY A 181 -4.74 -17.91 1.87
CA GLY A 181 -5.03 -18.95 0.89
C GLY A 181 -5.84 -18.45 -0.30
N PHE A 182 -5.72 -17.17 -0.66
CA PHE A 182 -6.38 -16.62 -1.84
C PHE A 182 -5.63 -17.06 -3.10
N THR A 183 -6.32 -17.72 -4.01
CA THR A 183 -5.72 -18.30 -5.23
C THR A 183 -6.28 -17.70 -6.52
N GLY A 184 -7.08 -16.64 -6.39
CA GLY A 184 -7.58 -15.87 -7.52
C GLY A 184 -6.53 -14.95 -8.15
N PRO A 185 -6.92 -14.06 -9.06
CA PRO A 185 -6.00 -13.11 -9.70
C PRO A 185 -5.15 -12.35 -8.69
N SER A 186 -3.84 -12.28 -8.94
CA SER A 186 -2.90 -11.57 -8.08
C SER A 186 -2.11 -10.54 -8.89
N GLY A 187 -1.88 -9.35 -8.31
CA GLY A 187 -1.18 -8.27 -8.98
C GLY A 187 -0.55 -7.28 -8.00
N ALA A 188 0.45 -6.57 -8.51
CA ALA A 188 1.16 -5.54 -7.76
C ALA A 188 1.45 -4.34 -8.68
N PRO A 189 0.50 -3.41 -8.85
CA PRO A 189 0.75 -2.19 -9.61
C PRO A 189 1.86 -1.34 -9.00
N VAL A 190 2.69 -0.74 -9.86
CA VAL A 190 3.85 0.08 -9.49
C VAL A 190 3.79 1.39 -10.27
N THR A 191 2.81 2.22 -9.96
CA THR A 191 2.58 3.53 -10.60
C THR A 191 2.90 4.68 -9.64
N ALA A 192 4.01 4.54 -8.92
CA ALA A 192 4.45 5.53 -7.94
C ALA A 192 3.31 5.91 -6.96
N CYS A 193 3.08 7.21 -6.71
CA CYS A 193 2.06 7.70 -5.78
C CYS A 193 0.62 7.29 -6.11
N ALA A 194 0.35 6.89 -7.37
CA ALA A 194 -0.97 6.46 -7.83
C ALA A 194 -1.20 4.94 -7.70
N ALA A 195 -0.20 4.17 -7.25
CA ALA A 195 -0.20 2.71 -7.29
C ALA A 195 -1.37 2.09 -6.52
N SER A 196 -1.66 2.59 -5.30
CA SER A 196 -2.76 2.07 -4.49
C SER A 196 -4.13 2.32 -5.11
N VAL A 197 -4.35 3.50 -5.70
CA VAL A 197 -5.61 3.82 -6.41
C VAL A 197 -5.75 2.95 -7.66
N GLN A 198 -4.65 2.70 -8.38
CA GLN A 198 -4.65 1.76 -9.49
C GLN A 198 -5.03 0.35 -9.03
N ALA A 199 -4.46 -0.14 -7.92
CA ALA A 199 -4.80 -1.46 -7.37
C ALA A 199 -6.31 -1.61 -7.10
N ILE A 200 -6.94 -0.58 -6.54
CA ILE A 200 -8.39 -0.56 -6.30
C ILE A 200 -9.16 -0.60 -7.64
N GLY A 201 -8.72 0.20 -8.62
CA GLY A 201 -9.33 0.22 -9.96
C GLY A 201 -9.20 -1.11 -10.70
N ASP A 202 -8.03 -1.77 -10.60
CA ASP A 202 -7.77 -3.08 -11.22
C ASP A 202 -8.63 -4.16 -10.56
N ALA A 203 -8.71 -4.18 -9.23
CA ALA A 203 -9.56 -5.08 -8.48
C ALA A 203 -11.05 -4.91 -8.84
N ALA A 204 -11.52 -3.67 -8.93
CA ALA A 204 -12.90 -3.38 -9.36
C ALA A 204 -13.16 -3.85 -10.79
N ARG A 205 -12.19 -3.75 -11.70
CA ARG A 205 -12.31 -4.29 -13.06
C ARG A 205 -12.40 -5.81 -13.08
N LEU A 206 -11.61 -6.52 -12.30
CA LEU A 206 -11.68 -7.98 -12.18
C LEU A 206 -13.07 -8.46 -11.72
N ILE A 207 -13.68 -7.78 -10.73
CA ILE A 207 -15.02 -8.10 -10.26
C ILE A 207 -16.06 -7.82 -11.36
N ARG A 208 -15.98 -6.68 -12.04
CA ARG A 208 -16.90 -6.33 -13.13
C ARG A 208 -16.77 -7.25 -14.33
N ALA A 209 -15.55 -7.72 -14.62
CA ALA A 209 -15.27 -8.70 -15.68
C ALA A 209 -15.67 -10.14 -15.28
N ASN A 210 -16.14 -10.36 -14.06
CA ASN A 210 -16.45 -11.68 -13.51
C ASN A 210 -15.23 -12.61 -13.42
N GLU A 211 -14.03 -12.06 -13.27
CA GLU A 211 -12.81 -12.81 -13.02
C GLU A 211 -12.60 -13.09 -11.51
N ALA A 212 -13.15 -12.24 -10.67
CA ALA A 212 -13.20 -12.40 -9.22
C ALA A 212 -14.60 -12.07 -8.69
N ASP A 213 -14.92 -12.54 -7.49
CA ASP A 213 -16.14 -12.18 -6.76
C ASP A 213 -15.85 -11.21 -5.64
N ILE A 214 -14.67 -11.33 -5.06
CA ILE A 214 -14.14 -10.49 -4.00
C ILE A 214 -12.68 -10.15 -4.32
N ALA A 215 -12.22 -8.98 -3.89
CA ALA A 215 -10.82 -8.61 -3.98
C ALA A 215 -10.35 -7.91 -2.71
N LEU A 216 -9.20 -8.34 -2.19
CA LEU A 216 -8.39 -7.53 -1.28
C LEU A 216 -7.48 -6.65 -2.13
N CYS A 217 -7.57 -5.33 -1.95
CA CYS A 217 -6.80 -4.39 -2.75
C CYS A 217 -6.37 -3.16 -1.93
N GLY A 218 -5.31 -2.51 -2.38
CA GLY A 218 -4.77 -1.34 -1.70
C GLY A 218 -3.27 -1.20 -1.94
N GLY A 219 -2.55 -0.66 -0.98
CA GLY A 219 -1.11 -0.52 -1.07
C GLY A 219 -0.43 -0.29 0.26
N ALA A 220 0.89 -0.48 0.26
CA ALA A 220 1.75 -0.27 1.41
C ALA A 220 3.10 0.31 0.97
N GLU A 221 3.66 1.19 1.79
CA GLU A 221 4.99 1.76 1.60
C GLU A 221 5.69 1.97 2.93
N ALA A 222 7.00 1.67 2.98
CA ALA A 222 7.83 1.88 4.15
C ALA A 222 9.24 2.33 3.73
N CYS A 223 9.35 3.51 3.14
CA CYS A 223 10.59 3.99 2.54
C CYS A 223 11.23 5.19 3.27
N ILE A 224 10.97 5.35 4.59
CA ILE A 224 11.64 6.38 5.40
C ILE A 224 13.07 5.94 5.72
N ASN A 225 14.01 6.26 4.84
CA ASN A 225 15.45 5.98 4.98
C ASN A 225 16.30 7.06 4.34
N GLU A 226 17.61 7.03 4.58
CA GLU A 226 18.55 8.04 4.11
C GLU A 226 18.54 8.21 2.58
N VAL A 227 18.42 7.13 1.84
CA VAL A 227 18.51 7.16 0.37
C VAL A 227 17.28 7.77 -0.24
N SER A 228 16.08 7.36 0.19
CA SER A 228 14.82 7.92 -0.33
C SER A 228 14.63 9.37 0.11
N LEU A 229 14.85 9.67 1.39
CA LEU A 229 14.79 11.06 1.88
C LEU A 229 15.82 11.95 1.19
N GLY A 230 17.08 11.48 1.07
CA GLY A 230 18.14 12.19 0.36
C GLY A 230 17.85 12.40 -1.12
N GLY A 231 17.31 11.39 -1.80
CA GLY A 231 16.93 11.46 -3.21
C GLY A 231 15.83 12.48 -3.48
N PHE A 232 14.76 12.47 -2.69
CA PHE A 232 13.69 13.46 -2.81
C PHE A 232 14.12 14.86 -2.37
N ALA A 233 15.00 14.98 -1.37
CA ALA A 233 15.60 16.26 -0.98
C ALA A 233 16.49 16.83 -2.09
N ALA A 234 17.29 16.00 -2.75
CA ALA A 234 18.12 16.41 -3.89
C ALA A 234 17.25 16.90 -5.08
N ALA A 235 16.08 16.30 -5.26
CA ALA A 235 15.08 16.76 -6.22
C ALA A 235 14.32 18.03 -5.78
N ARG A 236 14.62 18.56 -4.58
CA ARG A 236 13.91 19.70 -3.97
C ARG A 236 12.40 19.52 -3.85
N ALA A 237 11.98 18.27 -3.62
CA ALA A 237 10.56 17.92 -3.53
C ALA A 237 10.06 17.92 -2.09
N LEU A 238 10.94 17.75 -1.10
CA LEU A 238 10.59 17.69 0.32
C LEU A 238 10.65 19.05 0.99
N SER A 239 9.76 19.25 1.97
CA SER A 239 9.84 20.38 2.89
C SER A 239 11.13 20.26 3.73
N THR A 240 11.89 21.34 3.76
CA THR A 240 13.14 21.48 4.53
C THR A 240 13.07 22.62 5.53
N ALA A 241 11.97 23.33 5.60
CA ALA A 241 11.80 24.41 6.54
C ALA A 241 11.89 23.90 7.98
N ASN A 242 12.68 24.58 8.79
CA ASN A 242 12.78 24.31 10.21
C ASN A 242 11.57 24.90 10.91
N TYR A 243 10.57 24.08 11.14
CA TYR A 243 9.39 24.47 11.92
C TYR A 243 9.63 24.16 13.40
N ASP A 244 9.08 25.00 14.28
CA ASP A 244 9.10 24.73 15.71
C ASP A 244 8.31 23.46 16.08
N GLN A 245 7.40 23.03 15.18
CA GLN A 245 6.51 21.88 15.39
C GLN A 245 6.43 21.03 14.14
N PRO A 246 6.69 19.71 14.21
CA PRO A 246 6.58 18.78 13.09
C PRO A 246 5.20 18.81 12.43
N SER A 247 4.14 18.95 13.22
CA SER A 247 2.75 18.98 12.77
C SER A 247 2.44 20.10 11.76
N LYS A 248 3.29 21.13 11.67
CA LYS A 248 3.15 22.26 10.74
C LYS A 248 3.94 22.09 9.44
N SER A 249 4.68 21.01 9.29
CA SER A 249 5.57 20.81 8.13
C SER A 249 4.79 20.49 6.85
N SER A 250 3.71 19.70 6.93
CA SER A 250 2.83 19.45 5.79
C SER A 250 1.72 20.51 5.74
N ARG A 251 1.74 21.35 4.70
CA ARG A 251 0.84 22.51 4.55
C ARG A 251 0.35 22.62 3.12
N PRO A 252 -0.46 21.68 2.65
CA PRO A 252 -1.05 21.77 1.32
C PRO A 252 -1.87 23.07 1.21
N PHE A 253 -1.80 23.70 0.03
CA PHE A 253 -2.45 25.00 -0.29
C PHE A 253 -1.88 26.25 0.40
N ASP A 254 -0.98 26.13 1.37
CA ASP A 254 -0.30 27.29 1.95
C ASP A 254 0.59 27.98 0.90
N SER A 255 0.58 29.30 0.84
CA SER A 255 1.39 30.09 -0.09
C SER A 255 2.89 29.94 0.18
N ALA A 256 3.27 29.67 1.44
CA ALA A 256 4.67 29.51 1.87
C ALA A 256 5.09 28.03 1.96
N ARG A 257 4.32 27.08 1.37
CA ARG A 257 4.75 25.67 1.31
C ARG A 257 6.04 25.52 0.52
N ASP A 258 6.88 24.62 0.96
CA ASP A 258 8.24 24.40 0.41
C ASP A 258 8.50 22.95 -0.04
N GLY A 259 7.47 22.08 -0.02
CA GLY A 259 7.57 20.70 -0.42
C GLY A 259 6.57 19.81 0.32
N PHE A 260 6.61 18.51 0.03
CA PHE A 260 5.81 17.53 0.78
C PHE A 260 6.59 16.93 1.96
N VAL A 261 5.91 16.27 2.88
CA VAL A 261 6.52 15.52 3.98
C VAL A 261 6.28 14.03 3.72
N MET A 262 7.37 13.25 3.64
CA MET A 262 7.28 11.81 3.38
C MET A 262 6.66 11.08 4.57
N SER A 263 5.86 10.06 4.28
CA SER A 263 5.21 9.22 5.27
C SER A 263 5.26 7.75 4.86
N GLU A 264 5.12 6.86 5.83
CA GLU A 264 4.97 5.42 5.62
C GLU A 264 3.58 4.95 6.07
N GLY A 265 3.16 3.76 5.62
CA GLY A 265 1.91 3.16 6.04
C GLY A 265 1.33 2.16 5.04
N ALA A 266 0.11 1.71 5.32
CA ALA A 266 -0.68 0.85 4.45
C ALA A 266 -2.17 1.15 4.56
N GLY A 267 -2.89 0.96 3.45
CA GLY A 267 -4.34 0.99 3.42
C GLY A 267 -4.88 -0.15 2.55
N MET A 268 -5.77 -0.96 3.09
CA MET A 268 -6.37 -2.09 2.40
C MET A 268 -7.90 -2.00 2.42
N LEU A 269 -8.49 -2.44 1.32
CA LEU A 269 -9.93 -2.57 1.15
C LEU A 269 -10.26 -4.01 0.78
N VAL A 270 -11.39 -4.51 1.28
CA VAL A 270 -12.09 -5.67 0.72
C VAL A 270 -13.29 -5.15 -0.07
N ILE A 271 -13.32 -5.47 -1.34
CA ILE A 271 -14.38 -5.02 -2.26
C ILE A 271 -15.04 -6.20 -2.94
#